data_90364cadec7bca107d7bd44a5130e6a5
#
_entry.id   90364cadec7bca107d7bd44a5130e6a5
#
_cell.length_a   1.000
_cell.length_b   1.000
_cell.length_c   1.000
_cell.angle_alpha   90.00
_cell.angle_beta   90.00
_cell.angle_gamma   90.00
#
_symmetry.space_group_name_H-M   'P 1'
#
loop_
_entity.id
_entity.type
_entity.pdbx_description
1 polymer ?
#
loop_
_entity_poly.entity_id
_entity_poly.type
_entity_poly.pdbx_seq_one_letter_code
_entity_poly.pdbx_strand_id
1 'polypeptide(L)'
;MKTKFCIEEENIYKPQLPDVMEAIFDAAYLIFDLIAAILFFIFSQGKILFILYGILTLTLCGGDAFHLVPRIIRTIRGTNDKIKRQLGIGLQVSSITMTIFYILLMYIWKFTFPELKIPVIIGAVIWISAAFRIVICMFPQNNWCTDEGNMKLSVIRNAVFA
;
A
#
# COMPACT_ATOMS: atom_id res chain seq x y z
N MET A 1 41.04 -39.90 -7.70
CA MET A 1 39.91 -39.37 -6.91
C MET A 1 40.01 -37.86 -6.97
N LYS A 2 39.31 -37.24 -7.97
CA LYS A 2 39.34 -35.79 -8.19
C LYS A 2 38.06 -35.20 -7.58
N THR A 3 38.18 -34.57 -6.43
CA THR A 3 37.13 -33.77 -5.83
C THR A 3 36.87 -32.55 -6.72
N LYS A 4 35.76 -32.57 -7.44
CA LYS A 4 35.22 -31.39 -8.10
C LYS A 4 34.70 -30.47 -7.00
N PHE A 5 35.46 -29.44 -6.71
CA PHE A 5 35.00 -28.29 -5.94
C PHE A 5 34.03 -27.53 -6.86
N CYS A 6 32.72 -27.76 -6.70
CA CYS A 6 31.71 -26.91 -7.30
C CYS A 6 31.77 -25.59 -6.56
N ILE A 7 32.41 -24.60 -7.16
CA ILE A 7 32.20 -23.19 -6.83
C ILE A 7 30.79 -22.92 -7.32
N GLU A 8 29.80 -22.88 -6.40
CA GLU A 8 28.54 -22.22 -6.67
C GLU A 8 28.89 -20.76 -6.98
N GLU A 9 28.79 -20.40 -8.25
CA GLU A 9 28.79 -19.00 -8.66
C GLU A 9 27.58 -18.38 -7.96
N GLU A 10 27.83 -17.64 -6.89
CA GLU A 10 26.86 -16.74 -6.30
C GLU A 10 26.39 -15.82 -7.44
N ASN A 11 25.21 -16.10 -7.94
CA ASN A 11 24.57 -15.28 -8.95
C ASN A 11 24.32 -13.91 -8.31
N ILE A 12 25.31 -13.02 -8.41
CA ILE A 12 25.26 -11.66 -7.89
C ILE A 12 24.11 -10.97 -8.63
N TYR A 13 22.99 -10.82 -7.93
CA TYR A 13 21.84 -10.10 -8.46
C TYR A 13 22.28 -8.68 -8.83
N LYS A 14 22.16 -8.35 -10.11
CA LYS A 14 22.41 -7.00 -10.61
C LYS A 14 21.07 -6.35 -10.90
N PRO A 15 20.64 -5.35 -10.13
CA PRO A 15 19.43 -4.63 -10.41
C PRO A 15 19.50 -3.94 -11.77
N GLN A 16 18.41 -3.98 -12.53
CA GLN A 16 18.29 -3.25 -13.78
C GLN A 16 18.02 -1.76 -13.48
N LEU A 17 18.37 -0.89 -14.43
CA LEU A 17 18.16 0.56 -14.26
C LEU A 17 16.71 0.92 -13.90
N PRO A 18 15.66 0.34 -14.52
CA PRO A 18 14.28 0.60 -14.12
C PRO A 18 13.98 0.25 -12.65
N ASP A 19 14.51 -0.89 -12.15
CA ASP A 19 14.30 -1.30 -10.75
C ASP A 19 14.89 -0.30 -9.74
N VAL A 20 16.08 0.24 -10.08
CA VAL A 20 16.77 1.24 -9.26
C VAL A 20 15.97 2.56 -9.24
N MET A 21 15.50 3.00 -10.40
CA MET A 21 14.67 4.21 -10.51
C MET A 21 13.37 4.08 -9.74
N GLU A 22 12.71 2.92 -9.83
CA GLU A 22 11.51 2.61 -9.06
C GLU A 22 11.79 2.67 -7.56
N ALA A 23 12.87 2.05 -7.08
CA ALA A 23 13.24 2.06 -5.66
C ALA A 23 13.55 3.47 -5.13
N ILE A 24 14.20 4.32 -5.94
CA ILE A 24 14.46 5.73 -5.59
C ILE A 24 13.13 6.50 -5.48
N PHE A 25 12.23 6.30 -6.44
CA PHE A 25 10.91 6.94 -6.42
C PHE A 25 10.09 6.50 -5.21
N ASP A 26 10.05 5.21 -4.92
CA ASP A 26 9.34 4.66 -3.76
C ASP A 26 9.87 5.24 -2.43
N ALA A 27 11.19 5.34 -2.29
CA ALA A 27 11.81 5.93 -1.10
C ALA A 27 11.48 7.43 -0.97
N ALA A 28 11.59 8.18 -2.06
CA ALA A 28 11.27 9.62 -2.09
C ALA A 28 9.78 9.87 -1.75
N TYR A 29 8.89 9.05 -2.29
CA TYR A 29 7.46 9.08 -2.03
C TYR A 29 7.15 8.87 -0.54
N LEU A 30 7.69 7.80 0.08
CA LEU A 30 7.46 7.52 1.50
C LEU A 30 8.01 8.63 2.42
N ILE A 31 9.18 9.19 2.08
CA ILE A 31 9.76 10.31 2.83
C ILE A 31 8.88 11.55 2.72
N PHE A 32 8.41 11.86 1.50
CA PHE A 32 7.53 13.00 1.26
C PHE A 32 6.22 12.87 2.04
N ASP A 33 5.57 11.71 1.99
CA ASP A 33 4.32 11.47 2.71
C ASP A 33 4.49 11.56 4.22
N LEU A 34 5.59 11.03 4.76
CA LEU A 34 5.87 11.12 6.19
C LEU A 34 6.07 12.58 6.62
N ILE A 35 6.85 13.35 5.87
CA ILE A 35 7.07 14.79 6.15
C ILE A 35 5.74 15.54 6.04
N ALA A 36 4.94 15.30 5.00
CA ALA A 36 3.65 15.94 4.83
C ALA A 36 2.69 15.64 6.00
N ALA A 37 2.63 14.37 6.45
CA ALA A 37 1.81 14.01 7.61
C ALA A 37 2.23 14.77 8.88
N ILE A 38 3.54 14.84 9.15
CA ILE A 38 4.09 15.57 10.30
C ILE A 38 3.74 17.07 10.21
N LEU A 39 3.90 17.67 9.03
CA LEU A 39 3.56 19.09 8.83
C LEU A 39 2.07 19.35 9.04
N PHE A 40 1.18 18.47 8.58
CA PHE A 40 -0.25 18.59 8.83
C PHE A 40 -0.56 18.60 10.33
N PHE A 41 0.09 17.74 11.13
CA PHE A 41 -0.10 17.74 12.58
C PHE A 41 0.47 18.98 13.26
N ILE A 42 1.67 19.42 12.88
CA ILE A 42 2.32 20.62 13.47
C ILE A 42 1.48 21.88 13.20
N PHE A 43 1.02 22.04 11.95
CA PHE A 43 0.23 23.21 11.54
C PHE A 43 -1.26 23.09 11.81
N SER A 44 -1.71 22.00 12.43
CA SER A 44 -3.14 21.79 12.69
C SER A 44 -3.75 22.84 13.63
N GLN A 45 -3.01 23.30 14.64
CA GLN A 45 -3.49 24.24 15.66
C GLN A 45 -4.89 23.85 16.20
N GLY A 46 -5.18 22.56 16.29
CA GLY A 46 -6.47 22.03 16.72
C GLY A 46 -7.57 22.04 15.65
N LYS A 47 -7.29 22.45 14.41
CA LYS A 47 -8.27 22.40 13.31
C LYS A 47 -8.45 20.97 12.86
N ILE A 48 -9.66 20.44 13.02
CA ILE A 48 -10.01 19.04 12.72
C ILE A 48 -9.64 18.63 11.28
N LEU A 49 -9.78 19.52 10.32
CA LEU A 49 -9.49 19.24 8.90
C LEU A 49 -8.01 18.93 8.69
N PHE A 50 -7.08 19.70 9.29
CA PHE A 50 -5.64 19.44 9.21
C PHE A 50 -5.27 18.13 9.90
N ILE A 51 -5.90 17.83 11.04
CA ILE A 51 -5.70 16.55 11.74
C ILE A 51 -6.15 15.39 10.86
N LEU A 52 -7.30 15.50 10.20
CA LEU A 52 -7.80 14.48 9.29
C LEU A 52 -6.88 14.28 8.07
N TYR A 53 -6.34 15.35 7.48
CA TYR A 53 -5.34 15.25 6.43
C TYR A 53 -4.04 14.58 6.92
N GLY A 54 -3.59 14.91 8.14
CA GLY A 54 -2.44 14.24 8.75
C GLY A 54 -2.67 12.74 8.92
N ILE A 55 -3.84 12.34 9.43
CA ILE A 55 -4.22 10.92 9.58
C ILE A 55 -4.32 10.24 8.22
N LEU A 56 -4.93 10.90 7.21
CA LEU A 56 -5.06 10.38 5.86
C LEU A 56 -3.68 10.07 5.26
N THR A 57 -2.77 11.05 5.29
CA THR A 57 -1.42 10.93 4.74
C THR A 57 -0.60 9.89 5.51
N LEU A 58 -0.74 9.83 6.84
CA LEU A 58 -0.06 8.82 7.66
C LEU A 58 -0.58 7.40 7.36
N THR A 59 -1.89 7.24 7.12
CA THR A 59 -2.50 5.97 6.73
C THR A 59 -1.98 5.52 5.36
N LEU A 60 -1.84 6.45 4.41
CA LEU A 60 -1.29 6.18 3.09
C LEU A 60 0.18 5.76 3.20
N CYS A 61 1.01 6.58 3.82
CA CYS A 61 2.43 6.30 4.04
C CYS A 61 2.64 4.95 4.75
N GLY A 62 1.93 4.71 5.87
CA GLY A 62 2.04 3.47 6.63
C GLY A 62 1.61 2.25 5.83
N GLY A 63 0.46 2.33 5.13
CA GLY A 63 -0.04 1.24 4.30
C GLY A 63 0.90 0.88 3.16
N ASP A 64 1.41 1.89 2.47
CA ASP A 64 2.30 1.68 1.33
C ASP A 64 3.70 1.25 1.75
N ALA A 65 4.20 1.69 2.90
CA ALA A 65 5.48 1.25 3.42
C ALA A 65 5.58 -0.28 3.56
N PHE A 66 4.47 -0.97 3.89
CA PHE A 66 4.47 -2.43 4.04
C PHE A 66 4.82 -3.19 2.76
N HIS A 67 4.56 -2.63 1.59
CA HIS A 67 4.93 -3.26 0.32
C HIS A 67 6.07 -2.54 -0.41
N LEU A 68 6.21 -1.22 -0.27
CA LEU A 68 7.28 -0.46 -0.92
C LEU A 68 8.65 -0.76 -0.29
N VAL A 69 8.73 -0.85 1.05
CA VAL A 69 9.99 -1.19 1.72
C VAL A 69 10.53 -2.56 1.29
N PRO A 70 9.74 -3.67 1.29
CA PRO A 70 10.21 -4.93 0.73
C PRO A 70 10.58 -4.86 -0.75
N ARG A 71 9.93 -4.00 -1.56
CA ARG A 71 10.26 -3.79 -2.97
C ARG A 71 11.63 -3.12 -3.13
N ILE A 72 11.91 -2.09 -2.34
CA ILE A 72 13.24 -1.45 -2.28
C ILE A 72 14.31 -2.47 -1.86
N ILE A 73 14.03 -3.27 -0.82
CA ILE A 73 14.95 -4.32 -0.36
C ILE A 73 15.20 -5.37 -1.45
N ARG A 74 14.17 -5.75 -2.21
CA ARG A 74 14.30 -6.66 -3.36
C ARG A 74 15.26 -6.12 -4.41
N THR A 75 15.15 -4.82 -4.70
CA THR A 75 16.06 -4.17 -5.67
C THR A 75 17.51 -4.18 -5.22
N ILE A 76 17.78 -4.12 -3.90
CA ILE A 76 19.15 -4.10 -3.37
C ILE A 76 19.71 -5.51 -3.19
N ARG A 77 18.92 -6.47 -2.71
CA ARG A 77 19.35 -7.79 -2.25
C ARG A 77 18.93 -8.96 -3.16
N GLY A 78 18.16 -8.67 -4.21
CA GLY A 78 17.55 -9.71 -5.03
C GLY A 78 16.31 -10.32 -4.39
N THR A 79 15.72 -11.31 -5.05
CA THR A 79 14.49 -11.97 -4.64
C THR A 79 14.81 -13.24 -3.86
N ASN A 80 14.19 -13.39 -2.68
CA ASN A 80 14.17 -14.64 -1.91
C ASN A 80 12.76 -14.89 -1.36
N ASP A 81 12.50 -16.08 -0.85
CA ASP A 81 11.16 -16.47 -0.36
C ASP A 81 10.65 -15.57 0.77
N LYS A 82 11.55 -15.09 1.63
CA LYS A 82 11.19 -14.15 2.69
C LYS A 82 10.71 -12.81 2.13
N ILE A 83 11.40 -12.29 1.12
CA ILE A 83 11.03 -11.02 0.46
C ILE A 83 9.72 -11.19 -0.31
N LYS A 84 9.52 -12.32 -1.02
CA LYS A 84 8.25 -12.63 -1.69
C LYS A 84 7.07 -12.63 -0.71
N ARG A 85 7.24 -13.28 0.43
CA ARG A 85 6.21 -13.29 1.48
C ARG A 85 5.94 -11.90 2.05
N GLN A 86 6.97 -11.09 2.29
CA GLN A 86 6.82 -9.72 2.76
C GLN A 86 6.09 -8.84 1.75
N LEU A 87 6.41 -8.96 0.45
CA LEU A 87 5.70 -8.27 -0.62
C LEU A 87 4.21 -8.64 -0.64
N GLY A 88 3.90 -9.93 -0.54
CA GLY A 88 2.51 -10.40 -0.53
C GLY A 88 1.71 -9.87 0.65
N ILE A 89 2.24 -9.97 1.87
CA ILE A 89 1.63 -9.41 3.08
C ILE A 89 1.50 -7.88 2.95
N GLY A 90 2.53 -7.23 2.42
CA GLY A 90 2.52 -5.79 2.19
C GLY A 90 1.39 -5.34 1.25
N LEU A 91 1.17 -6.06 0.15
CA LEU A 91 0.05 -5.80 -0.77
C LEU A 91 -1.31 -6.01 -0.10
N GLN A 92 -1.44 -6.99 0.78
CA GLN A 92 -2.67 -7.20 1.55
C GLN A 92 -2.94 -6.03 2.50
N VAL A 93 -1.93 -5.63 3.27
CA VAL A 93 -2.02 -4.49 4.20
C VAL A 93 -2.35 -3.20 3.44
N SER A 94 -1.62 -2.90 2.35
CA SER A 94 -1.87 -1.72 1.52
C SER A 94 -3.29 -1.72 0.94
N SER A 95 -3.82 -2.88 0.52
CA SER A 95 -5.20 -2.99 0.03
C SER A 95 -6.24 -2.64 1.09
N ILE A 96 -5.99 -2.98 2.36
CA ILE A 96 -6.88 -2.65 3.48
C ILE A 96 -6.75 -1.17 3.85
N THR A 97 -5.52 -0.65 3.94
CA THR A 97 -5.29 0.77 4.29
C THR A 97 -5.82 1.71 3.24
N MET A 98 -5.73 1.35 1.94
CA MET A 98 -6.40 2.10 0.86
C MET A 98 -7.91 2.15 1.03
N THR A 99 -8.53 1.10 1.56
CA THR A 99 -9.98 1.14 1.86
C THR A 99 -10.28 2.14 2.98
N ILE A 100 -9.46 2.15 4.02
CA ILE A 100 -9.57 3.13 5.12
C ILE A 100 -9.33 4.55 4.59
N PHE A 101 -8.36 4.74 3.69
CA PHE A 101 -8.08 6.01 3.03
C PHE A 101 -9.34 6.58 2.34
N TYR A 102 -10.09 5.80 1.57
CA TYR A 102 -11.31 6.26 0.92
C TYR A 102 -12.41 6.64 1.92
N ILE A 103 -12.54 5.92 3.04
CA ILE A 103 -13.47 6.28 4.11
C ILE A 103 -13.06 7.63 4.73
N LEU A 104 -11.79 7.82 5.04
CA LEU A 104 -11.27 9.08 5.58
C LEU A 104 -11.50 10.23 4.60
N LEU A 105 -11.27 10.00 3.30
CA LEU A 105 -11.50 10.98 2.25
C LEU A 105 -12.96 11.43 2.20
N MET A 106 -13.92 10.52 2.38
CA MET A 106 -15.34 10.85 2.49
C MET A 106 -15.62 11.78 3.69
N TYR A 107 -14.98 11.53 4.85
CA TYR A 107 -15.14 12.42 6.01
C TYR A 107 -14.50 13.79 5.78
N ILE A 108 -13.30 13.83 5.18
CA ILE A 108 -12.63 15.08 4.81
C ILE A 108 -13.53 15.89 3.88
N TRP A 109 -14.15 15.25 2.89
CA TRP A 109 -15.12 15.91 2.00
C TRP A 109 -16.24 16.58 2.78
N LYS A 110 -16.87 15.88 3.75
CA LYS A 110 -17.94 16.43 4.59
C LYS A 110 -17.50 17.64 5.40
N PHE A 111 -16.28 17.66 5.90
CA PHE A 111 -15.75 18.79 6.68
C PHE A 111 -15.29 19.96 5.79
N THR A 112 -14.84 19.67 4.57
CA THR A 112 -14.39 20.70 3.63
C THR A 112 -15.57 21.42 2.98
N PHE A 113 -16.66 20.69 2.68
CA PHE A 113 -17.84 21.19 1.98
C PHE A 113 -19.12 20.93 2.78
N PRO A 114 -19.35 21.63 3.89
CA PRO A 114 -20.49 21.37 4.78
C PRO A 114 -21.84 21.65 4.10
N GLU A 115 -21.86 22.54 3.10
CA GLU A 115 -23.07 22.86 2.32
C GLU A 115 -23.45 21.74 1.34
N LEU A 116 -22.46 20.95 0.88
CA LEU A 116 -22.67 19.85 -0.05
C LEU A 116 -22.93 18.56 0.71
N LYS A 117 -24.20 18.29 1.05
CA LYS A 117 -24.58 17.06 1.73
C LYS A 117 -24.40 15.84 0.81
N ILE A 118 -23.54 14.93 1.22
CA ILE A 118 -23.43 13.63 0.53
C ILE A 118 -24.78 12.90 0.72
N PRO A 119 -25.46 12.50 -0.38
CA PRO A 119 -26.66 11.69 -0.28
C PRO A 119 -26.42 10.42 0.53
N VAL A 120 -27.37 10.05 1.38
CA VAL A 120 -27.27 8.86 2.24
C VAL A 120 -26.96 7.61 1.44
N ILE A 121 -27.52 7.49 0.24
CA ILE A 121 -27.28 6.38 -0.68
C ILE A 121 -25.79 6.27 -1.05
N ILE A 122 -25.15 7.39 -1.40
CA ILE A 122 -23.71 7.40 -1.76
C ILE A 122 -22.87 7.01 -0.54
N GLY A 123 -23.18 7.54 0.64
CA GLY A 123 -22.52 7.15 1.88
C GLY A 123 -22.66 5.65 2.17
N ALA A 124 -23.85 5.10 2.00
CA ALA A 124 -24.12 3.67 2.19
C ALA A 124 -23.34 2.81 1.18
N VAL A 125 -23.32 3.22 -0.10
CA VAL A 125 -22.55 2.52 -1.15
C VAL A 125 -21.06 2.48 -0.79
N ILE A 126 -20.48 3.60 -0.34
CA ILE A 126 -19.06 3.65 0.05
C ILE A 126 -18.78 2.67 1.20
N TRP A 127 -19.63 2.63 2.22
CA TRP A 127 -19.45 1.73 3.37
C TRP A 127 -19.61 0.26 2.99
N ILE A 128 -20.62 -0.08 2.16
CA ILE A 128 -20.84 -1.46 1.67
C ILE A 128 -19.66 -1.89 0.80
N SER A 129 -19.21 -1.04 -0.10
CA SER A 129 -18.05 -1.29 -0.96
C SER A 129 -16.77 -1.50 -0.14
N ALA A 130 -16.56 -0.68 0.89
CA ALA A 130 -15.43 -0.81 1.79
C ALA A 130 -15.45 -2.15 2.55
N ALA A 131 -16.59 -2.50 3.15
CA ALA A 131 -16.76 -3.77 3.84
C ALA A 131 -16.54 -4.97 2.91
N PHE A 132 -17.13 -4.94 1.71
CA PHE A 132 -16.96 -5.97 0.69
C PHE A 132 -15.49 -6.14 0.28
N ARG A 133 -14.78 -5.04 0.04
CA ARG A 133 -13.34 -5.07 -0.31
C ARG A 133 -12.49 -5.66 0.81
N ILE A 134 -12.74 -5.27 2.07
CA ILE A 134 -12.00 -5.82 3.22
C ILE A 134 -12.24 -7.33 3.32
N VAL A 135 -13.50 -7.79 3.19
CA VAL A 135 -13.84 -9.22 3.22
C VAL A 135 -13.10 -9.98 2.12
N ILE A 136 -13.09 -9.45 0.87
CA ILE A 136 -12.34 -10.08 -0.22
C ILE A 136 -10.83 -10.12 0.08
N CYS A 137 -10.25 -9.06 0.64
CA CYS A 137 -8.84 -9.04 1.01
C CYS A 137 -8.46 -10.11 2.05
N MET A 138 -9.42 -10.53 2.88
CA MET A 138 -9.20 -11.57 3.91
C MET A 138 -9.29 -13.00 3.36
N PHE A 139 -9.76 -13.20 2.12
CA PHE A 139 -9.89 -14.53 1.55
C PHE A 139 -8.51 -15.16 1.29
N PRO A 140 -8.27 -16.41 1.79
CA PRO A 140 -7.02 -17.14 1.53
C PRO A 140 -6.74 -17.36 0.04
N GLN A 141 -7.81 -17.43 -0.78
CA GLN A 141 -7.74 -17.65 -2.23
C GLN A 141 -7.07 -16.49 -3.00
N ASN A 142 -6.80 -15.34 -2.34
CA ASN A 142 -6.01 -14.27 -2.94
C ASN A 142 -4.56 -14.68 -3.24
N ASN A 143 -4.05 -15.71 -2.53
CA ASN A 143 -2.69 -16.22 -2.71
C ASN A 143 -1.61 -15.11 -2.60
N TRP A 144 -1.75 -14.24 -1.60
CA TRP A 144 -0.88 -13.07 -1.43
C TRP A 144 0.62 -13.38 -1.38
N CYS A 145 0.98 -14.58 -0.91
CA CYS A 145 2.38 -14.96 -0.69
C CYS A 145 2.94 -15.86 -1.81
N THR A 146 2.23 -16.03 -2.92
CA THR A 146 2.65 -16.86 -4.06
C THR A 146 2.91 -16.01 -5.30
N ASP A 147 3.72 -16.53 -6.22
CA ASP A 147 4.01 -15.83 -7.49
C ASP A 147 2.76 -15.74 -8.40
N GLU A 148 1.79 -16.64 -8.21
CA GLU A 148 0.52 -16.68 -8.95
C GLU A 148 -0.62 -16.13 -8.07
N GLY A 149 -0.72 -14.79 -7.99
CA GLY A 149 -1.86 -14.14 -7.37
C GLY A 149 -3.17 -14.42 -8.14
N ASN A 150 -4.30 -14.45 -7.42
CA ASN A 150 -5.59 -14.65 -8.06
C ASN A 150 -6.06 -13.39 -8.81
N MET A 151 -5.84 -13.37 -10.14
CA MET A 151 -6.21 -12.26 -11.03
C MET A 151 -7.69 -11.86 -10.89
N LYS A 152 -8.60 -12.85 -10.80
CA LYS A 152 -10.05 -12.59 -10.71
C LYS A 152 -10.40 -11.83 -9.44
N LEU A 153 -9.87 -12.27 -8.28
CA LEU A 153 -10.11 -11.60 -7.02
C LEU A 153 -9.45 -10.22 -6.99
N SER A 154 -8.29 -10.06 -7.63
CA SER A 154 -7.62 -8.76 -7.77
C SER A 154 -8.49 -7.78 -8.57
N VAL A 155 -9.05 -8.20 -9.69
CA VAL A 155 -9.95 -7.36 -10.50
C VAL A 155 -11.20 -6.99 -9.72
N ILE A 156 -11.88 -7.95 -9.09
CA ILE A 156 -13.11 -7.70 -8.32
C ILE A 156 -12.83 -6.72 -7.19
N ARG A 157 -11.75 -6.93 -6.44
CA ARG A 157 -11.34 -6.06 -5.33
C ARG A 157 -11.09 -4.61 -5.76
N ASN A 158 -10.47 -4.41 -6.93
CA ASN A 158 -10.14 -3.09 -7.43
C ASN A 158 -11.32 -2.41 -8.13
N ALA A 159 -12.15 -3.16 -8.86
CA ALA A 159 -13.33 -2.64 -9.56
C ALA A 159 -14.37 -2.00 -8.63
N VAL A 160 -14.38 -2.35 -7.35
CA VAL A 160 -15.33 -1.79 -6.37
C VAL A 160 -15.02 -0.31 -6.06
N PHE A 161 -13.77 0.16 -6.30
CA PHE A 161 -13.33 1.54 -6.07
C PHE A 161 -12.78 2.22 -7.34
N ALA A 162 -12.92 1.62 -8.51
CA ALA A 162 -12.58 2.22 -9.78
C ALA A 162 -13.79 2.97 -10.35
#